data_e9df9d19b63525015e26e2d6629eb36a
#
_entry.id   e9df9d19b63525015e26e2d6629eb36a
#
_cell.length_a   1.000
_cell.length_b   1.000
_cell.length_c   1.000
_cell.angle_alpha   90.00
_cell.angle_beta   90.00
_cell.angle_gamma   90.00
#
_symmetry.space_group_name_H-M   'P 1'
#
loop_
_entity.id
_entity.type
_entity.pdbx_description
1 polymer ?
#
loop_
_entity_poly.entity_id
_entity_poly.type
_entity_poly.pdbx_seq_one_letter_code
_entity_poly.pdbx_strand_id
1 'polypeptide(L)'
;MYILKNKILNFLFVFLFFFKLTNAQKNYNLEYGFAAGVSNYLGDIGGGLKEARPTFFDLKLIKTRPNQTLFVKYKISPNFSVKGAVNYLRITGDDKITTNPGRKYRNLSFRNDIFDIETTVNYLFYNPILPLSMYPQKKIYLTGYLFSGVGIFYHNPKALYNGDWVNLQPLKTEGQSSTYSKMGVSIPLGVGFYFTIIKRGHMAKRIGLEINWRYTTTDYLDDISSNTWANPANLNSSEAVALSNRNPELGLDQPNGFSNNYGWVDDGSGNNTNNAPRGNPDSKDSYLSVNLCYSIVIKGTPYRNNKRRKIQRIRF
;
A
#
# COMPACT_ATOMS: atom_id res chain seq x y z
N MET A 1 4.93 -1.15 -32.93
CA MET A 1 5.92 -0.40 -32.11
C MET A 1 5.79 1.13 -32.28
N TYR A 2 5.53 1.67 -33.46
CA TYR A 2 5.38 3.12 -33.73
C TYR A 2 4.15 3.76 -33.08
N ILE A 3 3.01 3.07 -33.01
CA ILE A 3 1.74 3.58 -32.48
C ILE A 3 1.79 3.75 -30.95
N LEU A 4 2.51 2.88 -30.25
CA LEU A 4 2.66 2.94 -28.80
C LEU A 4 3.55 4.14 -28.38
N LYS A 5 4.60 4.43 -29.16
CA LYS A 5 5.53 5.55 -28.93
C LYS A 5 4.81 6.90 -29.03
N ASN A 6 3.90 7.06 -29.99
CA ASN A 6 3.13 8.28 -30.17
C ASN A 6 2.08 8.51 -29.05
N LYS A 7 1.48 7.43 -28.52
CA LYS A 7 0.52 7.55 -27.38
C LYS A 7 1.23 7.96 -26.09
N ILE A 8 2.42 7.42 -25.83
CA ILE A 8 3.23 7.80 -24.67
C ILE A 8 3.73 9.25 -24.80
N LEU A 9 4.17 9.65 -25.99
CA LEU A 9 4.63 11.01 -26.25
C LEU A 9 3.49 12.03 -26.09
N ASN A 10 2.28 11.73 -26.56
CA ASN A 10 1.09 12.57 -26.40
C ASN A 10 0.64 12.65 -24.92
N PHE A 11 0.72 11.54 -24.18
CA PHE A 11 0.44 11.53 -22.75
C PHE A 11 1.45 12.39 -21.97
N LEU A 12 2.73 12.31 -22.32
CA LEU A 12 3.79 13.13 -21.73
C LEU A 12 3.61 14.62 -22.06
N PHE A 13 3.18 14.93 -23.28
CA PHE A 13 2.92 16.31 -23.72
C PHE A 13 1.70 16.92 -23.03
N VAL A 14 0.62 16.15 -22.85
CA VAL A 14 -0.55 16.56 -22.06
C VAL A 14 -0.17 16.77 -20.60
N PHE A 15 0.64 15.87 -20.03
CA PHE A 15 1.14 15.99 -18.65
C PHE A 15 2.02 17.23 -18.45
N LEU A 16 2.90 17.56 -19.41
CA LEU A 16 3.73 18.76 -19.39
C LEU A 16 2.94 20.05 -19.59
N PHE A 17 1.81 20.00 -20.31
CA PHE A 17 0.94 21.17 -20.54
C PHE A 17 0.20 21.59 -19.28
N PHE A 18 -0.15 20.64 -18.41
CA PHE A 18 -0.75 20.94 -17.10
C PHE A 18 0.20 21.63 -16.12
N PHE A 19 1.52 21.58 -16.33
CA PHE A 19 2.49 22.26 -15.48
C PHE A 19 2.63 23.78 -15.73
N LYS A 20 2.06 24.33 -16.82
CA LYS A 20 2.18 25.77 -17.12
C LYS A 20 1.06 26.65 -16.57
N LEU A 21 0.07 26.09 -15.91
CA LEU A 21 -1.03 26.87 -15.36
C LEU A 21 -0.94 26.92 -13.84
N THR A 22 -0.28 27.90 -13.28
CA THR A 22 -0.74 28.73 -12.16
C THR A 22 0.41 29.45 -11.46
N ASN A 23 0.58 30.71 -11.79
CA ASN A 23 1.19 31.70 -10.89
C ASN A 23 0.13 32.21 -9.89
N ALA A 24 -0.48 31.34 -9.09
CA ALA A 24 -1.45 31.71 -8.08
C ALA A 24 -0.84 31.54 -6.68
N GLN A 25 -0.67 32.67 -6.02
CA GLN A 25 -0.42 32.89 -4.59
C GLN A 25 0.43 31.83 -3.84
N LYS A 26 1.74 32.09 -3.79
CA LYS A 26 2.76 31.32 -3.06
C LYS A 26 2.66 31.54 -1.54
N ASN A 27 1.71 30.90 -0.85
CA ASN A 27 1.65 31.04 0.60
C ASN A 27 2.00 29.78 1.41
N TYR A 28 2.13 28.59 0.76
CA TYR A 28 2.52 27.35 1.42
C TYR A 28 3.06 26.40 0.38
N ASN A 29 4.34 26.12 0.41
CA ASN A 29 4.90 25.30 -0.65
C ASN A 29 5.42 23.96 -0.17
N LEU A 30 5.99 23.85 1.03
CA LEU A 30 6.66 22.66 1.48
C LEU A 30 6.11 22.19 2.84
N GLU A 31 5.82 20.92 2.93
CA GLU A 31 5.41 20.22 4.13
C GLU A 31 6.26 18.97 4.26
N TYR A 32 6.76 18.69 5.45
CA TYR A 32 7.42 17.43 5.77
C TYR A 32 6.86 16.88 7.08
N GLY A 33 6.79 15.57 7.15
CA GLY A 33 6.19 14.93 8.31
C GLY A 33 6.48 13.44 8.36
N PHE A 34 5.96 12.88 9.42
CA PHE A 34 5.94 11.45 9.61
C PHE A 34 4.51 10.98 9.89
N ALA A 35 4.26 9.71 9.62
CA ALA A 35 3.04 9.05 10.01
C ALA A 35 3.37 7.70 10.65
N ALA A 36 2.58 7.33 11.63
CA ALA A 36 2.63 6.01 12.25
C ALA A 36 1.21 5.43 12.29
N GLY A 37 1.12 4.15 12.10
CA GLY A 37 -0.19 3.53 12.03
C GLY A 37 -0.13 2.02 11.94
N VAL A 38 -1.12 1.48 11.27
CA VAL A 38 -1.33 0.04 11.17
C VAL A 38 -1.61 -0.35 9.72
N SER A 39 -1.16 -1.54 9.36
CA SER A 39 -1.36 -2.15 8.04
C SER A 39 -2.02 -3.51 8.14
N ASN A 40 -2.73 -3.87 7.10
CA ASN A 40 -3.44 -5.14 6.98
C ASN A 40 -3.31 -5.67 5.55
N TYR A 41 -3.20 -6.99 5.43
CA TYR A 41 -3.13 -7.70 4.16
C TYR A 41 -4.52 -8.02 3.62
N LEU A 42 -4.67 -7.97 2.31
CA LEU A 42 -5.88 -8.31 1.58
C LEU A 42 -5.49 -9.19 0.37
N GLY A 43 -5.72 -10.49 0.48
CA GLY A 43 -5.36 -11.47 -0.56
C GLY A 43 -5.69 -12.90 -0.12
N ASP A 44 -4.89 -13.87 -0.56
CA ASP A 44 -5.23 -15.28 -0.50
C ASP A 44 -5.16 -15.92 0.88
N ILE A 45 -4.19 -15.57 1.73
CA ILE A 45 -4.02 -16.14 3.06
C ILE A 45 -4.83 -15.39 4.10
N GLY A 46 -5.62 -16.14 4.87
CA GLY A 46 -6.52 -15.54 5.86
C GLY A 46 -7.87 -15.14 5.25
N GLY A 47 -8.46 -14.04 5.66
CA GLY A 47 -9.72 -13.53 5.11
C GLY A 47 -10.98 -14.13 5.74
N GLY A 48 -12.15 -13.83 5.11
CA GLY A 48 -13.49 -14.21 5.57
C GLY A 48 -13.98 -15.58 5.09
N LEU A 49 -15.32 -15.77 5.12
CA LEU A 49 -16.00 -17.00 4.69
C LEU A 49 -15.95 -17.25 3.19
N LYS A 50 -15.84 -16.19 2.37
CA LYS A 50 -15.87 -16.25 0.90
C LYS A 50 -14.46 -16.39 0.34
N GLU A 51 -14.38 -16.64 -0.96
CA GLU A 51 -13.11 -16.60 -1.73
C GLU A 51 -12.37 -15.28 -1.52
N ALA A 52 -11.03 -15.33 -1.60
CA ALA A 52 -10.19 -14.15 -1.44
C ALA A 52 -10.68 -13.00 -2.32
N ARG A 53 -10.96 -11.88 -1.70
CA ARG A 53 -11.31 -10.65 -2.40
C ARG A 53 -10.37 -9.56 -1.91
N PRO A 54 -9.72 -8.82 -2.81
CA PRO A 54 -8.85 -7.68 -2.45
C PRO A 54 -9.69 -6.49 -1.98
N THR A 55 -10.69 -6.73 -1.12
CA THR A 55 -11.65 -5.71 -0.66
C THR A 55 -11.65 -5.60 0.86
N PHE A 56 -12.13 -4.47 1.37
CA PHE A 56 -12.22 -4.14 2.80
C PHE A 56 -12.97 -5.18 3.64
N PHE A 57 -13.77 -6.05 3.01
CA PHE A 57 -14.58 -7.05 3.70
C PHE A 57 -13.76 -8.24 4.23
N ASP A 58 -12.53 -8.45 3.74
CA ASP A 58 -11.63 -9.51 4.22
C ASP A 58 -10.66 -9.05 5.32
N LEU A 59 -10.85 -7.85 5.84
CA LEU A 59 -10.00 -7.23 6.85
C LEU A 59 -10.05 -7.98 8.18
N LYS A 60 -8.91 -8.50 8.65
CA LYS A 60 -8.78 -9.17 9.95
C LYS A 60 -7.98 -8.29 10.91
N LEU A 61 -8.68 -7.63 11.83
CA LEU A 61 -8.06 -6.72 12.79
C LEU A 61 -6.99 -7.39 13.66
N ILE A 62 -7.14 -8.70 13.95
CA ILE A 62 -6.17 -9.45 14.75
C ILE A 62 -4.81 -9.63 14.06
N LYS A 63 -4.75 -9.51 12.72
CA LYS A 63 -3.52 -9.58 11.92
C LYS A 63 -2.96 -8.21 11.53
N THR A 64 -3.50 -7.17 12.11
CA THR A 64 -3.00 -5.81 11.95
C THR A 64 -1.58 -5.67 12.49
N ARG A 65 -0.69 -5.03 11.72
CA ARG A 65 0.73 -4.83 12.05
C ARG A 65 1.12 -3.37 11.94
N PRO A 66 2.18 -2.94 12.66
CA PRO A 66 2.62 -1.54 12.64
C PRO A 66 3.17 -1.14 11.27
N ASN A 67 3.00 0.13 10.94
CA ASN A 67 3.64 0.78 9.83
C ASN A 67 4.17 2.17 10.21
N GLN A 68 5.12 2.66 9.42
CA GLN A 68 5.75 3.97 9.57
C GLN A 68 5.97 4.59 8.19
N THR A 69 5.77 5.90 8.11
CA THR A 69 5.91 6.66 6.86
C THR A 69 6.66 7.96 7.14
N LEU A 70 7.64 8.26 6.32
CA LEU A 70 8.23 9.59 6.20
C LEU A 70 7.78 10.21 4.89
N PHE A 71 7.37 11.47 4.90
CA PHE A 71 6.87 12.11 3.69
C PHE A 71 7.26 13.58 3.58
N VAL A 72 7.34 14.00 2.32
CA VAL A 72 7.45 15.39 1.91
C VAL A 72 6.30 15.68 0.97
N LYS A 73 5.59 16.78 1.20
CA LYS A 73 4.47 17.21 0.37
C LYS A 73 4.73 18.63 -0.14
N TYR A 74 4.55 18.81 -1.45
CA TYR A 74 4.68 20.09 -2.11
C TYR A 74 3.34 20.54 -2.66
N LYS A 75 2.88 21.73 -2.28
CA LYS A 75 1.63 22.30 -2.77
C LYS A 75 1.86 23.00 -4.12
N ILE A 76 1.23 22.47 -5.16
CA ILE A 76 1.31 23.00 -6.53
C ILE A 76 0.28 24.10 -6.75
N SER A 77 -0.95 23.88 -6.30
CA SER A 77 -2.07 24.81 -6.45
C SER A 77 -2.95 24.84 -5.19
N PRO A 78 -3.97 25.71 -5.10
CA PRO A 78 -4.88 25.72 -3.96
C PRO A 78 -5.49 24.36 -3.64
N ASN A 79 -5.80 23.56 -4.67
CA ASN A 79 -6.49 22.28 -4.53
C ASN A 79 -5.62 21.07 -4.85
N PHE A 80 -4.36 21.23 -5.28
CA PHE A 80 -3.48 20.12 -5.63
C PHE A 80 -2.15 20.19 -4.91
N SER A 81 -1.68 19.03 -4.45
CA SER A 81 -0.32 18.84 -3.92
C SER A 81 0.24 17.51 -4.38
N VAL A 82 1.57 17.42 -4.46
CA VAL A 82 2.29 16.17 -4.67
C VAL A 82 2.95 15.76 -3.37
N LYS A 83 2.85 14.49 -3.02
CA LYS A 83 3.50 13.88 -1.85
C LYS A 83 4.46 12.80 -2.32
N GLY A 84 5.71 12.88 -1.90
CA GLY A 84 6.67 11.77 -1.94
C GLY A 84 6.76 11.16 -0.55
N ALA A 85 6.73 9.84 -0.46
CA ALA A 85 6.79 9.13 0.82
C ALA A 85 7.67 7.89 0.74
N VAL A 86 8.29 7.56 1.88
CA VAL A 86 8.99 6.30 2.12
C VAL A 86 8.27 5.60 3.26
N ASN A 87 7.84 4.38 3.01
CA ASN A 87 7.04 3.60 3.92
C ASN A 87 7.79 2.32 4.33
N TYR A 88 7.73 2.00 5.60
CA TYR A 88 8.00 0.66 6.13
C TYR A 88 6.70 0.11 6.71
N LEU A 89 6.29 -1.05 6.26
CA LEU A 89 5.10 -1.69 6.78
C LEU A 89 5.28 -3.20 6.84
N ARG A 90 4.60 -3.82 7.78
CA ARG A 90 4.55 -5.28 7.94
C ARG A 90 3.14 -5.76 7.66
N ILE A 91 3.00 -6.78 6.86
CA ILE A 91 1.74 -7.50 6.64
C ILE A 91 1.88 -8.95 7.08
N THR A 92 0.78 -9.54 7.51
CA THR A 92 0.73 -10.96 7.91
C THR A 92 -0.63 -11.56 7.53
N GLY A 93 -0.61 -12.81 7.11
CA GLY A 93 -1.78 -13.63 6.92
C GLY A 93 -1.64 -14.95 7.67
N ASP A 94 -2.76 -15.58 8.01
CA ASP A 94 -2.78 -16.86 8.69
C ASP A 94 -4.15 -17.53 8.48
N ASP A 95 -4.12 -18.70 7.90
CA ASP A 95 -5.32 -19.48 7.61
C ASP A 95 -6.00 -20.03 8.86
N LYS A 96 -5.28 -20.15 9.99
CA LYS A 96 -5.86 -20.63 11.27
C LYS A 96 -7.01 -19.77 11.78
N ILE A 97 -7.03 -18.49 11.43
CA ILE A 97 -8.05 -17.53 11.90
C ILE A 97 -9.24 -17.39 10.95
N THR A 98 -9.19 -18.02 9.78
CA THR A 98 -10.30 -17.96 8.83
C THR A 98 -11.46 -18.84 9.26
N THR A 99 -12.67 -18.44 8.87
CA THR A 99 -13.87 -19.25 9.03
C THR A 99 -14.17 -20.11 7.79
N ASN A 100 -13.40 -19.94 6.72
CA ASN A 100 -13.48 -20.75 5.51
C ASN A 100 -12.79 -22.11 5.75
N PRO A 101 -13.51 -23.24 5.68
CA PRO A 101 -12.94 -24.56 5.94
C PRO A 101 -11.75 -24.89 5.05
N GLY A 102 -11.84 -24.56 3.75
CA GLY A 102 -10.76 -24.79 2.79
C GLY A 102 -9.44 -24.16 3.20
N ARG A 103 -9.46 -22.88 3.49
CA ARG A 103 -8.26 -22.16 3.95
C ARG A 103 -7.77 -22.64 5.32
N LYS A 104 -8.69 -22.95 6.25
CA LYS A 104 -8.34 -23.48 7.55
C LYS A 104 -7.54 -24.79 7.45
N TYR A 105 -7.93 -25.66 6.53
CA TYR A 105 -7.22 -26.94 6.29
C TYR A 105 -5.94 -26.74 5.47
N ARG A 106 -5.84 -25.71 4.64
CA ARG A 106 -4.62 -25.32 3.96
C ARG A 106 -3.52 -24.92 4.94
N ASN A 107 -3.86 -24.27 6.05
CA ASN A 107 -2.99 -23.95 7.19
C ASN A 107 -1.77 -23.11 6.85
N LEU A 108 -1.81 -22.33 5.78
CA LEU A 108 -0.71 -21.46 5.38
C LEU A 108 -0.66 -20.19 6.25
N SER A 109 0.54 -19.71 6.47
CA SER A 109 0.76 -18.45 7.18
C SER A 109 2.02 -17.77 6.70
N PHE A 110 2.01 -16.44 6.69
CA PHE A 110 3.17 -15.66 6.27
C PHE A 110 3.32 -14.36 7.06
N ARG A 111 4.52 -13.82 6.97
CA ARG A 111 4.88 -12.45 7.35
C ARG A 111 5.69 -11.83 6.23
N ASN A 112 5.37 -10.61 5.86
CA ASN A 112 6.10 -9.88 4.85
C ASN A 112 6.41 -8.46 5.35
N ASP A 113 7.67 -8.09 5.29
CA ASP A 113 8.15 -6.74 5.59
C ASP A 113 8.34 -6.02 4.26
N ILE A 114 7.62 -4.92 4.06
CA ILE A 114 7.58 -4.16 2.81
C ILE A 114 8.24 -2.80 3.01
N PHE A 115 9.16 -2.46 2.12
CA PHE A 115 9.72 -1.12 1.96
C PHE A 115 9.18 -0.53 0.66
N ASP A 116 8.47 0.57 0.76
CA ASP A 116 7.76 1.19 -0.35
C ASP A 116 8.16 2.66 -0.50
N ILE A 117 8.42 3.09 -1.72
CA ILE A 117 8.66 4.48 -2.10
C ILE A 117 7.53 4.87 -3.05
N GLU A 118 6.71 5.82 -2.64
CA GLU A 118 5.55 6.24 -3.40
C GLU A 118 5.54 7.74 -3.72
N THR A 119 4.94 8.08 -4.85
CA THR A 119 4.61 9.45 -5.22
C THR A 119 3.13 9.54 -5.51
N THR A 120 2.43 10.44 -4.81
CA THR A 120 0.98 10.62 -4.95
C THR A 120 0.63 12.07 -5.26
N VAL A 121 -0.41 12.23 -6.06
CA VAL A 121 -1.09 13.51 -6.28
C VAL A 121 -2.29 13.55 -5.35
N ASN A 122 -2.39 14.61 -4.55
CA ASN A 122 -3.51 14.79 -3.63
C ASN A 122 -4.41 15.91 -4.15
N TYR A 123 -5.70 15.62 -4.24
CA TYR A 123 -6.76 16.56 -4.55
C TYR A 123 -7.49 16.95 -3.27
N LEU A 124 -7.41 18.23 -2.91
CA LEU A 124 -8.03 18.79 -1.71
C LEU A 124 -9.48 19.18 -2.07
N PHE A 125 -10.42 18.29 -1.78
CA PHE A 125 -11.86 18.50 -2.05
C PHE A 125 -12.51 19.42 -1.00
N TYR A 126 -11.98 19.41 0.23
CA TYR A 126 -12.40 20.32 1.29
C TYR A 126 -11.18 21.08 1.83
N ASN A 127 -11.06 22.33 1.44
CA ASN A 127 -9.95 23.19 1.82
C ASN A 127 -10.48 24.60 2.07
N PRO A 128 -10.83 24.97 3.30
CA PRO A 128 -11.35 26.28 3.60
C PRO A 128 -10.28 27.35 3.32
N ILE A 129 -10.50 28.12 2.27
CA ILE A 129 -9.66 29.28 1.89
C ILE A 129 -10.07 30.44 2.80
N LEU A 130 -9.15 30.88 3.65
CA LEU A 130 -9.40 32.06 4.48
C LEU A 130 -8.91 33.33 3.81
N PRO A 131 -9.73 34.37 3.86
CA PRO A 131 -9.26 35.69 3.45
C PRO A 131 -8.10 36.16 4.34
N LEU A 132 -7.10 36.79 3.73
CA LEU A 132 -5.86 37.26 4.36
C LEU A 132 -6.10 38.28 5.49
N SER A 133 -7.28 38.91 5.55
CA SER A 133 -7.60 40.02 6.45
C SER A 133 -8.10 39.61 7.84
N MET A 134 -8.40 38.33 8.05
CA MET A 134 -8.90 37.84 9.34
C MET A 134 -7.87 36.90 10.02
N TYR A 135 -6.84 37.46 10.63
CA TYR A 135 -5.93 36.70 11.48
C TYR A 135 -6.29 36.85 12.98
N PRO A 136 -7.10 35.95 13.55
CA PRO A 136 -7.14 35.80 14.98
C PRO A 136 -5.93 34.96 15.45
N GLN A 137 -5.59 35.05 16.73
CA GLN A 137 -4.34 34.59 17.31
C GLN A 137 -4.09 33.07 17.21
N LYS A 138 -5.12 32.24 17.02
CA LYS A 138 -5.03 30.78 16.84
C LYS A 138 -6.22 30.28 15.99
N LYS A 139 -5.93 29.61 14.88
CA LYS A 139 -6.99 28.98 14.07
C LYS A 139 -6.67 27.53 13.75
N ILE A 140 -7.70 26.69 13.82
CA ILE A 140 -7.66 25.29 13.46
C ILE A 140 -8.60 25.10 12.28
N TYR A 141 -8.11 24.46 11.20
CA TYR A 141 -8.86 24.17 9.98
C TYR A 141 -8.81 22.70 9.67
N LEU A 142 -9.95 22.13 9.34
CA LEU A 142 -10.03 20.81 8.76
C LEU A 142 -9.83 20.92 7.23
N THR A 143 -9.04 20.03 6.68
CA THR A 143 -8.87 19.83 5.23
C THR A 143 -9.07 18.36 4.93
N GLY A 144 -9.84 18.07 3.89
CA GLY A 144 -10.04 16.72 3.36
C GLY A 144 -9.44 16.60 1.96
N TYR A 145 -8.80 15.46 1.67
CA TYR A 145 -8.20 15.20 0.38
C TYR A 145 -8.32 13.74 -0.04
N LEU A 146 -8.41 13.53 -1.34
CA LEU A 146 -8.25 12.24 -1.99
C LEU A 146 -6.87 12.20 -2.62
N PHE A 147 -6.30 11.01 -2.73
CA PHE A 147 -5.02 10.87 -3.40
C PHE A 147 -4.92 9.56 -4.17
N SER A 148 -4.11 9.61 -5.21
CA SER A 148 -3.65 8.43 -5.96
C SER A 148 -2.27 8.69 -6.53
N GLY A 149 -1.59 7.62 -6.95
CA GLY A 149 -0.24 7.73 -7.47
C GLY A 149 0.37 6.41 -7.88
N VAL A 150 1.67 6.34 -7.78
CA VAL A 150 2.47 5.14 -8.06
C VAL A 150 3.52 4.95 -6.99
N GLY A 151 3.80 3.70 -6.67
CA GLY A 151 4.86 3.28 -5.76
C GLY A 151 5.67 2.13 -6.33
N ILE A 152 6.89 2.02 -5.88
CA ILE A 152 7.76 0.87 -6.10
C ILE A 152 8.09 0.31 -4.73
N PHE A 153 7.90 -0.98 -4.55
CA PHE A 153 8.13 -1.62 -3.27
C PHE A 153 9.05 -2.83 -3.39
N TYR A 154 9.78 -3.08 -2.32
CA TYR A 154 10.52 -4.30 -2.06
C TYR A 154 9.79 -5.13 -1.03
N HIS A 155 9.66 -6.44 -1.26
CA HIS A 155 9.02 -7.38 -0.37
C HIS A 155 9.80 -8.69 -0.27
N ASN A 156 9.65 -9.41 0.85
CA ASN A 156 10.28 -10.70 1.06
C ASN A 156 9.42 -11.52 2.03
N PRO A 157 8.43 -12.28 1.51
CA PRO A 157 7.55 -13.09 2.35
C PRO A 157 8.33 -14.20 3.05
N LYS A 158 7.99 -14.45 4.32
CA LYS A 158 8.59 -15.44 5.18
C LYS A 158 7.51 -16.26 5.88
N ALA A 159 7.80 -17.51 6.16
CA ALA A 159 6.97 -18.36 7.02
C ALA A 159 7.78 -18.86 8.22
N LEU A 160 7.08 -19.16 9.30
CA LEU A 160 7.70 -19.74 10.49
C LEU A 160 7.83 -21.26 10.28
N TYR A 161 9.06 -21.77 10.41
CA TYR A 161 9.37 -23.18 10.33
C TYR A 161 10.38 -23.55 11.42
N ASN A 162 10.07 -24.54 12.25
CA ASN A 162 10.90 -25.01 13.38
C ASN A 162 11.38 -23.88 14.33
N GLY A 163 10.60 -22.81 14.48
CA GLY A 163 10.95 -21.65 15.33
C GLY A 163 11.64 -20.51 14.61
N ASP A 164 12.09 -20.70 13.37
CA ASP A 164 12.81 -19.71 12.58
C ASP A 164 11.97 -19.12 11.42
N TRP A 165 12.25 -17.87 11.06
CA TRP A 165 11.60 -17.20 9.92
C TRP A 165 12.36 -17.49 8.63
N VAL A 166 11.84 -18.38 7.81
CA VAL A 166 12.42 -18.81 6.53
C VAL A 166 11.86 -17.98 5.39
N ASN A 167 12.73 -17.52 4.47
CA ASN A 167 12.32 -16.80 3.26
C ASN A 167 11.63 -17.76 2.29
N LEU A 168 10.44 -17.43 1.82
CA LEU A 168 9.65 -18.29 0.95
C LEU A 168 10.10 -18.22 -0.51
N GLN A 169 10.45 -17.04 -1.02
CA GLN A 169 10.82 -16.82 -2.42
C GLN A 169 11.88 -17.80 -2.98
N PRO A 170 13.00 -18.12 -2.28
CA PRO A 170 13.98 -19.06 -2.82
C PRO A 170 13.53 -20.53 -2.78
N LEU A 171 12.53 -20.86 -1.96
CA LEU A 171 12.03 -22.23 -1.81
C LEU A 171 11.15 -22.67 -2.97
N LYS A 172 10.58 -21.72 -3.74
CA LYS A 172 9.71 -22.02 -4.87
C LYS A 172 8.56 -22.96 -4.48
N THR A 173 7.84 -22.59 -3.44
CA THR A 173 6.81 -23.45 -2.80
C THR A 173 5.68 -23.89 -3.71
N GLU A 174 5.53 -23.25 -4.87
CA GLU A 174 4.59 -23.64 -5.92
C GLU A 174 5.21 -24.49 -7.04
N GLY A 175 6.48 -24.91 -6.91
CA GLY A 175 7.17 -25.69 -7.94
C GLY A 175 7.53 -24.89 -9.20
N GLN A 176 7.49 -23.57 -9.14
CA GLN A 176 7.80 -22.69 -10.25
C GLN A 176 9.27 -22.85 -10.71
N SER A 177 9.49 -22.79 -12.05
CA SER A 177 10.84 -22.95 -12.63
C SER A 177 11.82 -21.83 -12.22
N SER A 178 11.32 -20.61 -12.03
CA SER A 178 12.10 -19.44 -11.63
C SER A 178 11.49 -18.78 -10.37
N THR A 179 12.32 -18.06 -9.63
CA THR A 179 11.84 -17.26 -8.48
C THR A 179 11.14 -16.01 -9.00
N TYR A 180 10.10 -15.56 -8.28
CA TYR A 180 9.45 -14.28 -8.57
C TYR A 180 10.32 -13.09 -8.13
N SER A 181 10.01 -11.90 -8.66
CA SER A 181 10.70 -10.66 -8.28
C SER A 181 10.34 -10.25 -6.85
N LYS A 182 11.34 -9.81 -6.09
CA LYS A 182 11.13 -9.14 -4.79
C LYS A 182 10.75 -7.67 -4.91
N MET A 183 10.73 -7.13 -6.13
CA MET A 183 10.31 -5.76 -6.41
C MET A 183 9.00 -5.77 -7.18
N GLY A 184 8.08 -4.91 -6.79
CA GLY A 184 6.79 -4.73 -7.44
C GLY A 184 6.40 -3.28 -7.55
N VAL A 185 5.32 -3.03 -8.28
CA VAL A 185 4.71 -1.72 -8.43
C VAL A 185 3.38 -1.71 -7.70
N SER A 186 3.10 -0.62 -6.99
CA SER A 186 1.84 -0.38 -6.30
C SER A 186 1.13 0.86 -6.86
N ILE A 187 -0.19 0.84 -6.78
CA ILE A 187 -1.06 1.97 -7.07
C ILE A 187 -1.76 2.35 -5.76
N PRO A 188 -1.22 3.33 -5.02
CA PRO A 188 -1.86 3.86 -3.83
C PRO A 188 -3.12 4.64 -4.20
N LEU A 189 -4.19 4.40 -3.47
CA LEU A 189 -5.46 5.12 -3.53
C LEU A 189 -5.96 5.36 -2.12
N GLY A 190 -6.36 6.59 -1.79
CA GLY A 190 -6.80 6.82 -0.43
C GLY A 190 -7.46 8.16 -0.18
N VAL A 191 -7.83 8.32 1.07
CA VAL A 191 -8.45 9.53 1.61
C VAL A 191 -7.72 9.95 2.89
N GLY A 192 -7.58 11.25 3.05
CA GLY A 192 -6.99 11.79 4.26
C GLY A 192 -7.70 13.05 4.73
N PHE A 193 -7.62 13.26 6.03
CA PHE A 193 -8.10 14.46 6.70
C PHE A 193 -7.01 14.98 7.63
N TYR A 194 -6.80 16.28 7.65
CA TYR A 194 -5.89 16.89 8.62
C TYR A 194 -6.43 18.19 9.18
N PHE A 195 -6.12 18.42 10.44
CA PHE A 195 -6.28 19.70 11.11
C PHE A 195 -5.01 20.53 10.98
N THR A 196 -5.12 21.71 10.40
CA THR A 196 -4.01 22.66 10.35
C THR A 196 -4.13 23.64 11.51
N ILE A 197 -3.10 23.70 12.34
CA ILE A 197 -2.98 24.59 13.50
C ILE A 197 -2.02 25.69 13.12
N ILE A 198 -2.55 26.92 12.95
CA ILE A 198 -1.75 28.10 12.63
C ILE A 198 -1.52 28.91 13.92
N LYS A 199 -0.25 29.14 14.24
CA LYS A 199 0.18 30.13 15.25
C LYS A 199 0.82 31.32 14.54
N ARG A 200 0.97 32.46 15.23
CA ARG A 200 1.80 33.57 14.71
C ARG A 200 3.19 33.06 14.34
N GLY A 201 3.65 33.29 13.12
CA GLY A 201 4.95 32.86 12.60
C GLY A 201 4.89 32.18 11.23
N HIS A 202 6.04 31.65 10.79
CA HIS A 202 6.22 31.07 9.46
C HIS A 202 5.89 29.58 9.36
N MET A 203 5.54 28.92 10.46
CA MET A 203 5.27 27.48 10.48
C MET A 203 3.84 27.20 10.88
N ALA A 204 3.20 26.24 10.23
CA ALA A 204 1.95 25.65 10.67
C ALA A 204 2.18 24.15 10.96
N LYS A 205 1.45 23.61 11.94
CA LYS A 205 1.47 22.19 12.29
C LYS A 205 0.21 21.55 11.77
N ARG A 206 0.33 20.30 11.32
CA ARG A 206 -0.81 19.47 10.90
C ARG A 206 -0.83 18.16 11.65
N ILE A 207 -2.01 17.76 12.06
CA ILE A 207 -2.29 16.43 12.61
C ILE A 207 -3.44 15.87 11.81
N GLY A 208 -3.32 14.65 11.34
CA GLY A 208 -4.32 14.07 10.46
C GLY A 208 -4.40 12.56 10.51
N LEU A 209 -5.40 12.05 9.83
CA LEU A 209 -5.63 10.63 9.58
C LEU A 209 -5.60 10.39 8.08
N GLU A 210 -4.93 9.33 7.66
CA GLU A 210 -4.86 8.89 6.25
C GLU A 210 -5.18 7.41 6.17
N ILE A 211 -6.09 7.05 5.27
CA ILE A 211 -6.41 5.67 4.91
C ILE A 211 -5.87 5.48 3.49
N ASN A 212 -4.98 4.52 3.32
CA ASN A 212 -4.31 4.24 2.06
C ASN A 212 -4.44 2.77 1.71
N TRP A 213 -5.08 2.49 0.59
CA TRP A 213 -5.16 1.18 -0.02
C TRP A 213 -4.20 1.12 -1.19
N ARG A 214 -3.30 0.11 -1.18
CA ARG A 214 -2.31 -0.10 -2.23
C ARG A 214 -2.64 -1.37 -2.99
N TYR A 215 -3.12 -1.21 -4.19
CA TYR A 215 -3.25 -2.29 -5.15
C TYR A 215 -1.89 -2.59 -5.76
N THR A 216 -1.48 -3.86 -5.83
CA THR A 216 -0.16 -4.24 -6.34
C THR A 216 -0.25 -4.99 -7.65
N THR A 217 0.86 -5.00 -8.38
CA THR A 217 0.97 -5.75 -9.64
C THR A 217 1.40 -7.20 -9.42
N THR A 218 1.78 -7.56 -8.20
CA THR A 218 2.21 -8.91 -7.83
C THR A 218 1.10 -9.68 -7.11
N ASP A 219 1.19 -10.99 -7.19
CA ASP A 219 0.37 -11.97 -6.50
C ASP A 219 1.20 -12.79 -5.51
N TYR A 220 2.40 -12.31 -5.19
CA TYR A 220 3.36 -13.01 -4.35
C TYR A 220 3.69 -12.24 -3.07
N LEU A 221 2.77 -11.40 -2.58
CA LEU A 221 2.97 -10.79 -1.27
C LEU A 221 2.92 -11.80 -0.14
N ASP A 222 2.22 -12.90 -0.36
CA ASP A 222 2.06 -14.04 0.57
C ASP A 222 2.70 -15.34 0.08
N ASP A 223 3.43 -15.31 -1.06
CA ASP A 223 4.03 -16.48 -1.73
C ASP A 223 3.02 -17.40 -2.42
N ILE A 224 1.80 -16.94 -2.69
CA ILE A 224 0.77 -17.70 -3.38
C ILE A 224 0.28 -16.95 -4.61
N SER A 225 0.27 -17.66 -5.76
CA SER A 225 -0.29 -17.16 -7.02
C SER A 225 -1.00 -18.26 -7.81
N SER A 226 -0.64 -19.52 -7.58
CA SER A 226 -1.20 -20.66 -8.31
C SER A 226 -2.39 -21.26 -7.58
N ASN A 227 -3.37 -21.75 -8.34
CA ASN A 227 -4.45 -22.57 -7.78
C ASN A 227 -4.05 -24.06 -7.62
N THR A 228 -2.87 -24.46 -8.08
CA THR A 228 -2.40 -25.85 -8.03
C THR A 228 -1.34 -26.06 -6.96
N TRP A 229 -1.24 -27.29 -6.48
CA TRP A 229 -0.23 -27.68 -5.50
C TRP A 229 1.03 -28.20 -6.21
N ALA A 230 2.18 -27.88 -5.66
CA ALA A 230 3.46 -28.36 -6.18
C ALA A 230 3.65 -29.87 -5.88
N ASN A 231 4.22 -30.60 -6.85
CA ASN A 231 4.68 -31.97 -6.61
C ASN A 231 5.88 -31.93 -5.65
N PRO A 232 5.80 -32.59 -4.48
CA PRO A 232 6.90 -32.63 -3.51
C PRO A 232 8.22 -33.12 -4.10
N ALA A 233 8.17 -34.03 -5.11
CA ALA A 233 9.37 -34.54 -5.79
C ALA A 233 10.13 -33.47 -6.59
N ASN A 234 9.45 -32.38 -6.97
CA ASN A 234 10.03 -31.26 -7.73
C ASN A 234 10.55 -30.13 -6.84
N LEU A 235 10.40 -30.25 -5.53
CA LEU A 235 10.85 -29.24 -4.57
C LEU A 235 12.27 -29.58 -4.09
N ASN A 236 13.13 -28.56 -4.02
CA ASN A 236 14.57 -28.73 -3.86
C ASN A 236 15.03 -28.95 -2.41
N SER A 237 14.13 -28.86 -1.42
CA SER A 237 14.50 -29.03 0.00
C SER A 237 13.32 -29.53 0.84
N SER A 238 13.62 -30.14 1.98
CA SER A 238 12.62 -30.56 2.98
C SER A 238 11.82 -29.37 3.51
N GLU A 239 12.43 -28.21 3.65
CA GLU A 239 11.77 -26.96 4.04
C GLU A 239 10.76 -26.51 2.97
N ALA A 240 11.15 -26.60 1.69
CA ALA A 240 10.23 -26.28 0.57
C ALA A 240 9.02 -27.20 0.58
N VAL A 241 9.22 -28.49 0.80
CA VAL A 241 8.12 -29.48 0.89
C VAL A 241 7.21 -29.16 2.08
N ALA A 242 7.77 -28.93 3.25
CA ALA A 242 7.01 -28.63 4.46
C ALA A 242 6.21 -27.32 4.35
N LEU A 243 6.80 -26.27 3.74
CA LEU A 243 6.18 -24.96 3.63
C LEU A 243 5.25 -24.83 2.41
N SER A 244 5.39 -25.71 1.41
CA SER A 244 4.44 -25.75 0.26
C SER A 244 3.07 -26.29 0.67
N ASN A 245 3.04 -27.26 1.61
CA ASN A 245 1.82 -27.85 2.14
C ASN A 245 1.92 -28.03 3.66
N ARG A 246 1.20 -27.22 4.41
CA ARG A 246 1.20 -27.24 5.89
C ARG A 246 0.00 -27.98 6.49
N ASN A 247 -0.81 -28.61 5.65
CA ASN A 247 -1.95 -29.40 6.13
C ASN A 247 -1.50 -30.55 7.07
N PRO A 248 -0.39 -31.28 6.82
CA PRO A 248 0.08 -32.34 7.71
C PRO A 248 0.39 -31.89 9.14
N GLU A 249 0.71 -30.60 9.37
CA GLU A 249 0.95 -30.06 10.72
C GLU A 249 -0.30 -30.10 11.60
N LEU A 250 -1.49 -30.20 11.00
CA LEU A 250 -2.75 -30.28 11.76
C LEU A 250 -2.98 -31.63 12.42
N GLY A 251 -2.20 -32.66 12.05
CA GLY A 251 -2.20 -33.97 12.71
C GLY A 251 -3.55 -34.71 12.68
N LEU A 252 -4.33 -34.54 11.64
CA LEU A 252 -5.75 -34.85 11.73
C LEU A 252 -6.14 -36.03 10.83
N ASP A 253 -6.62 -37.07 11.44
CA ASP A 253 -7.75 -37.78 10.88
C ASP A 253 -8.95 -36.87 10.93
N GLN A 254 -9.19 -36.09 9.86
CA GLN A 254 -10.24 -35.06 9.83
C GLN A 254 -11.61 -35.69 9.85
N PRO A 255 -12.48 -35.41 10.84
CA PRO A 255 -13.88 -35.78 10.76
C PRO A 255 -14.51 -35.06 9.56
N ASN A 256 -15.12 -35.73 8.64
CA ASN A 256 -15.85 -35.25 7.46
C ASN A 256 -15.14 -35.36 6.11
N GLY A 257 -14.14 -36.22 5.92
CA GLY A 257 -13.58 -36.52 4.60
C GLY A 257 -12.80 -35.42 3.93
N PHE A 258 -12.50 -34.32 4.62
CA PHE A 258 -11.70 -33.21 4.11
C PHE A 258 -10.18 -33.39 4.29
N SER A 259 -9.74 -34.44 4.96
CA SER A 259 -8.35 -34.57 5.45
C SER A 259 -7.31 -34.75 4.37
N ASN A 260 -7.64 -35.38 3.27
CA ASN A 260 -6.66 -35.81 2.28
C ASN A 260 -6.67 -34.92 1.01
N ASN A 261 -7.49 -33.87 0.97
CA ASN A 261 -7.71 -33.09 -0.23
C ASN A 261 -6.91 -31.79 -0.30
N TYR A 262 -6.00 -31.53 0.64
CA TYR A 262 -5.14 -30.35 0.62
C TYR A 262 -3.69 -30.76 0.46
N GLY A 263 -3.06 -30.30 -0.60
CA GLY A 263 -1.72 -30.66 -0.96
C GLY A 263 -1.68 -31.46 -2.26
N TRP A 264 -0.51 -31.91 -2.62
CA TRP A 264 -0.31 -32.78 -3.79
C TRP A 264 -0.78 -34.20 -3.48
N VAL A 265 -1.71 -34.71 -4.29
CA VAL A 265 -2.20 -36.09 -4.20
C VAL A 265 -1.88 -36.78 -5.53
N ASP A 266 -0.92 -37.72 -5.53
CA ASP A 266 -0.47 -38.44 -6.71
C ASP A 266 -1.52 -39.52 -7.11
N ASP A 267 -1.88 -39.58 -8.39
CA ASP A 267 -2.73 -40.64 -8.98
C ASP A 267 -1.95 -41.93 -9.31
N GLY A 268 -0.67 -42.00 -8.94
CA GLY A 268 0.25 -43.07 -9.29
C GLY A 268 0.90 -42.89 -10.68
N SER A 269 0.53 -41.86 -11.42
CA SER A 269 1.10 -41.49 -12.73
C SER A 269 1.86 -40.16 -12.65
N GLY A 270 2.00 -39.57 -11.46
CA GLY A 270 2.66 -38.30 -11.26
C GLY A 270 1.78 -37.07 -11.46
N ASN A 271 0.46 -37.25 -11.55
CA ASN A 271 -0.49 -36.14 -11.69
C ASN A 271 -1.17 -35.85 -10.35
N ASN A 272 -1.48 -34.56 -10.13
CA ASN A 272 -2.24 -34.14 -8.96
C ASN A 272 -3.74 -34.38 -9.16
N THR A 273 -4.35 -35.21 -8.34
CA THR A 273 -5.81 -35.42 -8.33
C THR A 273 -6.55 -34.47 -7.40
N ASN A 274 -5.83 -33.65 -6.64
CA ASN A 274 -6.43 -32.71 -5.71
C ASN A 274 -6.97 -31.48 -6.47
N ASN A 275 -8.28 -31.24 -6.36
CA ASN A 275 -8.96 -30.10 -6.94
C ASN A 275 -9.13 -28.92 -5.96
N ALA A 276 -8.67 -29.04 -4.72
CA ALA A 276 -8.73 -27.92 -3.77
C ALA A 276 -7.74 -26.83 -4.18
N PRO A 277 -8.19 -25.58 -4.41
CA PRO A 277 -7.30 -24.53 -4.85
C PRO A 277 -6.30 -24.14 -3.76
N ARG A 278 -5.03 -23.94 -4.15
CA ARG A 278 -4.00 -23.39 -3.26
C ARG A 278 -4.15 -21.88 -3.12
N GLY A 279 -4.36 -21.16 -4.22
CA GLY A 279 -4.57 -19.71 -4.31
C GLY A 279 -5.57 -19.34 -5.40
N ASN A 280 -5.65 -18.04 -5.70
CA ASN A 280 -6.51 -17.50 -6.75
C ASN A 280 -5.69 -16.63 -7.71
N PRO A 281 -5.25 -17.15 -8.88
CA PRO A 281 -4.39 -16.43 -9.82
C PRO A 281 -5.07 -15.20 -10.46
N ASP A 282 -6.39 -15.10 -10.40
CA ASP A 282 -7.16 -14.02 -10.99
C ASP A 282 -7.20 -12.75 -10.12
N SER A 283 -6.77 -12.85 -8.87
CA SER A 283 -6.84 -11.76 -7.89
C SER A 283 -5.46 -11.36 -7.41
N LYS A 284 -5.03 -10.15 -7.80
CA LYS A 284 -3.76 -9.61 -7.30
C LYS A 284 -3.86 -9.17 -5.84
N ASP A 285 -2.76 -9.33 -5.14
CA ASP A 285 -2.64 -8.94 -3.74
C ASP A 285 -2.72 -7.43 -3.54
N SER A 286 -3.25 -7.04 -2.40
CA SER A 286 -3.28 -5.64 -1.98
C SER A 286 -3.08 -5.52 -0.47
N TYR A 287 -2.83 -4.29 -0.01
CA TYR A 287 -2.74 -4.02 1.41
C TYR A 287 -3.29 -2.64 1.76
N LEU A 288 -3.87 -2.57 2.95
CA LEU A 288 -4.46 -1.36 3.51
C LEU A 288 -3.59 -0.83 4.64
N SER A 289 -3.47 0.49 4.75
CA SER A 289 -2.89 1.12 5.93
C SER A 289 -3.75 2.27 6.44
N VAL A 290 -3.78 2.43 7.75
CA VAL A 290 -4.43 3.54 8.45
C VAL A 290 -3.38 4.22 9.30
N ASN A 291 -3.15 5.51 9.06
CA ASN A 291 -2.03 6.27 9.60
C ASN A 291 -2.49 7.52 10.32
N LEU A 292 -1.93 7.75 11.50
CA LEU A 292 -1.94 9.05 12.16
C LEU A 292 -0.73 9.85 11.67
N CYS A 293 -0.97 11.01 11.07
CA CYS A 293 0.04 11.85 10.43
C CYS A 293 0.33 13.08 11.29
N TYR A 294 1.60 13.43 11.42
CA TYR A 294 2.05 14.70 11.95
C TYR A 294 3.00 15.37 10.97
N SER A 295 2.78 16.65 10.70
CA SER A 295 3.64 17.39 9.79
C SER A 295 3.79 18.87 10.15
N ILE A 296 4.86 19.44 9.61
CA ILE A 296 5.19 20.85 9.71
C ILE A 296 5.17 21.42 8.30
N VAL A 297 4.42 22.51 8.16
CA VAL A 297 4.30 23.26 6.90
C VAL A 297 5.15 24.51 7.00
N ILE A 298 6.11 24.64 6.11
CA ILE A 298 6.91 25.86 5.97
C ILE A 298 6.14 26.81 5.05
N LYS A 299 5.78 27.97 5.58
CA LYS A 299 5.17 29.04 4.80
C LYS A 299 6.25 29.67 3.93
N GLY A 300 6.04 29.71 2.63
CA GLY A 300 6.84 30.56 1.75
C GLY A 300 6.69 32.03 2.19
N THR A 301 7.80 32.76 2.23
CA THR A 301 7.73 34.21 2.44
C THR A 301 6.92 34.83 1.33
N PRO A 302 5.90 35.65 1.62
CA PRO A 302 5.20 36.36 0.57
C PRO A 302 6.22 37.23 -0.18
N TYR A 303 6.28 37.06 -1.49
CA TYR A 303 7.10 37.95 -2.33
C TYR A 303 6.62 39.37 -2.10
N ARG A 304 7.38 40.14 -1.33
CA ARG A 304 7.12 41.54 -1.08
C ARG A 304 7.43 42.28 -2.37
N ASN A 305 6.42 42.51 -3.19
CA ASN A 305 6.55 43.33 -4.36
C ASN A 305 6.89 44.74 -3.89
N ASN A 306 8.20 45.05 -3.86
CA ASN A 306 8.73 46.37 -3.56
C ASN A 306 8.50 47.35 -4.75
N LYS A 307 7.32 47.32 -5.36
CA LYS A 307 6.86 48.47 -6.11
C LYS A 307 6.50 49.52 -5.07
N ARG A 308 7.51 50.27 -4.62
CA ARG A 308 7.31 51.56 -3.99
C ARG A 308 6.37 52.33 -4.93
N ARG A 309 5.11 52.50 -4.56
CA ARG A 309 4.28 53.57 -5.12
C ARG A 309 5.02 54.87 -4.81
N LYS A 310 5.66 55.46 -5.82
CA LYS A 310 6.05 56.88 -5.78
C LYS A 310 4.74 57.63 -5.63
N ILE A 311 4.49 58.06 -4.41
CA ILE A 311 3.45 59.08 -4.16
C ILE A 311 3.96 60.33 -4.82
N GLN A 312 3.44 60.64 -6.02
CA GLN A 312 3.60 61.96 -6.58
C GLN A 312 2.88 62.94 -5.65
N ARG A 313 3.69 63.67 -4.87
CA ARG A 313 3.18 64.85 -4.16
C ARG A 313 2.77 65.87 -5.26
N ILE A 314 1.48 66.06 -5.46
CA ILE A 314 0.95 67.19 -6.18
C ILE A 314 1.20 68.40 -5.27
N ARG A 315 2.06 69.29 -5.70
CA ARG A 315 2.23 70.61 -5.09
C ARG A 315 1.17 71.51 -5.78
N PHE A 316 0.30 72.08 -4.97
CA PHE A 316 -0.51 73.23 -5.38
C PHE A 316 0.34 74.45 -5.26
#